data_7711f1cb37c0dcb405e22fb4b8b6c87e
#
_entry.id   7711f1cb37c0dcb405e22fb4b8b6c87e
#
_cell.length_a   1.000
_cell.length_b   1.000
_cell.length_c   1.000
_cell.angle_alpha   90.00
_cell.angle_beta   90.00
_cell.angle_gamma   90.00
#
_symmetry.space_group_name_H-M   'P 1'
#
loop_
_entity.id
_entity.type
_entity.pdbx_description
1 polymer ?
#
loop_
_entity_poly.entity_id
_entity_poly.type
_entity_poly.pdbx_seq_one_letter_code
_entity_poly.pdbx_strand_id
1 'polypeptide(L)'
;MGAASGHINFSKPNPKRMRELKIEAGASSLKLFNLANARFDNMTFSGGAGAFDLDFRGEFQGESEISIKVGVASADIVLPEGVAVRIETDGDKWFSSVDIQKKRLRRVDDGIYESKDYDEAKDRILLKIEVGMGSVDVRWKP
;
A
#
# COMPACT_ATOMS: atom_id res chain seq x y z
N MET A 1 2.07 -15.58 -8.42
CA MET A 1 1.44 -15.51 -9.75
C MET A 1 2.47 -15.21 -10.81
N GLY A 2 2.36 -15.85 -11.95
CA GLY A 2 3.22 -15.56 -13.09
C GLY A 2 2.65 -14.46 -13.97
N ALA A 3 2.87 -14.54 -15.29
CA ALA A 3 2.36 -13.58 -16.27
C ALA A 3 0.87 -13.82 -16.50
N ALA A 4 0.03 -13.08 -15.80
CA ALA A 4 -1.41 -13.27 -15.84
C ALA A 4 -2.14 -11.99 -15.39
N SER A 5 -3.44 -11.94 -15.64
CA SER A 5 -4.33 -10.93 -15.09
C SER A 5 -5.20 -11.58 -14.03
N GLY A 6 -5.49 -10.84 -12.96
CA GLY A 6 -6.34 -11.37 -11.93
C GLY A 6 -6.81 -10.31 -10.95
N HIS A 7 -7.81 -10.67 -10.15
CA HIS A 7 -8.19 -9.87 -9.01
C HIS A 7 -8.56 -10.75 -7.84
N ILE A 8 -8.23 -10.26 -6.66
CA ILE A 8 -8.51 -10.92 -5.39
C ILE A 8 -9.28 -9.93 -4.53
N ASN A 9 -10.38 -10.39 -3.98
CA ASN A 9 -11.21 -9.55 -3.12
C ASN A 9 -11.39 -10.23 -1.77
N PHE A 10 -10.91 -9.56 -0.71
CA PHE A 10 -11.12 -10.01 0.67
C PHE A 10 -12.47 -9.46 1.15
N SER A 11 -13.56 -10.06 0.69
CA SER A 11 -14.91 -9.51 0.88
C SER A 11 -15.42 -9.56 2.31
N LYS A 12 -14.78 -10.37 3.16
CA LYS A 12 -15.16 -10.49 4.58
C LYS A 12 -13.93 -10.40 5.45
N PRO A 13 -14.03 -9.78 6.65
CA PRO A 13 -12.91 -9.74 7.57
C PRO A 13 -12.47 -11.15 7.97
N ASN A 14 -11.16 -11.34 8.00
CA ASN A 14 -10.58 -12.58 8.48
C ASN A 14 -10.83 -12.69 9.99
N PRO A 15 -11.37 -13.81 10.51
CA PRO A 15 -11.66 -13.93 11.93
C PRO A 15 -10.41 -13.91 12.82
N LYS A 16 -9.25 -14.25 12.27
CA LYS A 16 -7.98 -14.21 12.99
C LYS A 16 -7.01 -13.28 12.31
N ARG A 17 -6.23 -12.55 13.12
CA ARG A 17 -5.17 -11.72 12.61
C ARG A 17 -4.00 -12.58 12.15
N MET A 18 -3.50 -12.33 10.94
CA MET A 18 -2.33 -13.03 10.42
C MET A 18 -1.07 -12.18 10.63
N ARG A 19 0.07 -12.84 10.83
CA ARG A 19 1.33 -12.12 11.02
C ARG A 19 1.84 -11.52 9.74
N GLU A 20 1.79 -12.27 8.67
CA GLU A 20 2.35 -11.84 7.39
C GLU A 20 1.48 -12.26 6.23
N LEU A 21 1.27 -11.33 5.31
CA LEU A 21 0.67 -11.59 4.02
C LEU A 21 1.69 -11.22 2.96
N LYS A 22 2.14 -12.20 2.20
CA LYS A 22 3.13 -11.99 1.16
C LYS A 22 2.53 -12.28 -0.21
N ILE A 23 2.64 -11.31 -1.10
CA ILE A 23 2.11 -11.42 -2.46
C ILE A 23 3.23 -11.09 -3.44
N GLU A 24 3.49 -12.01 -4.35
CA GLU A 24 4.48 -11.82 -5.40
C GLU A 24 3.80 -11.95 -6.76
N ALA A 25 4.07 -11.01 -7.65
CA ALA A 25 3.56 -11.01 -9.00
C ALA A 25 4.72 -10.72 -9.96
N GLY A 26 4.87 -11.54 -10.97
CA GLY A 26 5.87 -11.32 -12.00
C GLY A 26 5.40 -10.24 -12.99
N ALA A 27 5.31 -10.59 -14.28
CA ALA A 27 4.76 -9.69 -15.30
C ALA A 27 3.25 -9.92 -15.39
N SER A 28 2.45 -9.02 -14.82
CA SER A 28 1.00 -9.22 -14.76
C SER A 28 0.23 -7.93 -14.50
N SER A 29 -1.10 -8.03 -14.66
CA SER A 29 -2.03 -7.03 -14.14
C SER A 29 -2.79 -7.66 -12.99
N LEU A 30 -2.78 -7.01 -11.84
CA LEU A 30 -3.36 -7.57 -10.63
C LEU A 30 -4.11 -6.50 -9.87
N LYS A 31 -5.31 -6.86 -9.41
CA LYS A 31 -6.14 -5.99 -8.59
C LYS A 31 -6.46 -6.70 -7.28
N LEU A 32 -6.18 -6.03 -6.18
CA LEU A 32 -6.46 -6.53 -4.83
C LEU A 32 -7.40 -5.57 -4.14
N PHE A 33 -8.54 -6.10 -3.66
CA PHE A 33 -9.60 -5.29 -3.06
C PHE A 33 -9.80 -5.64 -1.61
N ASN A 34 -10.09 -4.62 -0.80
CA ASN A 34 -10.43 -4.76 0.62
C ASN A 34 -9.35 -5.49 1.42
N LEU A 35 -8.10 -5.13 1.15
CA LEU A 35 -6.94 -5.78 1.78
C LEU A 35 -6.94 -5.66 3.30
N ALA A 36 -7.55 -4.63 3.87
CA ALA A 36 -7.65 -4.50 5.32
C ALA A 36 -8.42 -5.65 5.96
N ASN A 37 -9.36 -6.26 5.24
CA ASN A 37 -10.11 -7.41 5.73
C ASN A 37 -9.24 -8.66 5.93
N ALA A 38 -8.07 -8.72 5.33
CA ALA A 38 -7.15 -9.83 5.58
C ALA A 38 -6.53 -9.78 6.98
N ARG A 39 -6.51 -8.62 7.63
CA ARG A 39 -6.08 -8.42 9.01
C ARG A 39 -4.67 -8.93 9.26
N PHE A 40 -3.72 -8.33 8.55
CA PHE A 40 -2.31 -8.68 8.66
C PHE A 40 -1.55 -7.70 9.58
N ASP A 41 -0.49 -8.17 10.23
CA ASP A 41 0.49 -7.30 10.90
C ASP A 41 1.47 -6.72 9.89
N ASN A 42 1.95 -7.54 8.99
CA ASN A 42 2.87 -7.15 7.93
C ASN A 42 2.37 -7.67 6.59
N MET A 43 2.41 -6.81 5.58
CA MET A 43 2.15 -7.21 4.20
C MET A 43 3.34 -6.83 3.34
N THR A 44 3.76 -7.74 2.49
CA THR A 44 4.80 -7.49 1.49
C THR A 44 4.22 -7.78 0.11
N PHE A 45 4.28 -6.79 -0.76
CA PHE A 45 3.90 -6.93 -2.16
C PHE A 45 5.11 -6.68 -3.04
N SER A 46 5.42 -7.64 -3.90
CA SER A 46 6.50 -7.52 -4.88
C SER A 46 5.92 -7.73 -6.26
N GLY A 47 6.07 -6.73 -7.13
CA GLY A 47 5.64 -6.79 -8.52
C GLY A 47 6.80 -6.52 -9.46
N GLY A 48 7.03 -7.39 -10.42
CA GLY A 48 8.11 -7.22 -11.38
C GLY A 48 7.77 -6.16 -12.43
N ALA A 49 6.76 -6.43 -13.25
CA ALA A 49 6.33 -5.52 -14.30
C ALA A 49 4.82 -5.61 -14.47
N GLY A 50 4.17 -4.49 -14.77
CA GLY A 50 2.75 -4.52 -15.05
C GLY A 50 1.98 -3.36 -14.43
N ALA A 51 0.69 -3.58 -14.19
CA ALA A 51 -0.21 -2.63 -13.55
C ALA A 51 -0.83 -3.28 -12.32
N PHE A 52 -0.71 -2.61 -11.18
CA PHE A 52 -1.17 -3.15 -9.91
C PHE A 52 -2.11 -2.16 -9.22
N ASP A 53 -3.27 -2.64 -8.82
CA ASP A 53 -4.24 -1.86 -8.04
C ASP A 53 -4.36 -2.50 -6.66
N LEU A 54 -4.01 -1.74 -5.63
CA LEU A 54 -4.00 -2.21 -4.25
C LEU A 54 -4.95 -1.37 -3.42
N ASP A 55 -6.08 -1.93 -3.03
CA ASP A 55 -7.11 -1.25 -2.26
C ASP A 55 -7.12 -1.79 -0.83
N PHE A 56 -6.71 -0.95 0.11
CA PHE A 56 -6.58 -1.32 1.52
C PHE A 56 -7.80 -0.95 2.34
N ARG A 57 -8.94 -0.73 1.72
CA ARG A 57 -10.18 -0.50 2.45
C ARG A 57 -10.66 -1.80 3.10
N GLY A 58 -11.61 -1.69 4.01
CA GLY A 58 -12.17 -2.80 4.76
C GLY A 58 -12.15 -2.49 6.25
N GLU A 59 -12.27 -3.52 7.09
CA GLU A 59 -12.16 -3.36 8.54
C GLU A 59 -10.70 -3.35 8.95
N PHE A 60 -10.19 -2.15 9.27
CA PHE A 60 -8.83 -1.97 9.69
C PHE A 60 -8.77 -1.75 11.20
N GLN A 61 -7.95 -2.52 11.89
CA GLN A 61 -7.75 -2.42 13.34
C GLN A 61 -6.29 -2.58 13.69
N GLY A 62 -5.80 -1.70 14.58
CA GLY A 62 -4.45 -1.79 15.12
C GLY A 62 -3.40 -1.22 14.18
N GLU A 63 -2.22 -1.79 14.23
CA GLU A 63 -1.07 -1.34 13.43
C GLU A 63 -0.72 -2.36 12.35
N SER A 64 -0.45 -1.87 11.15
CA SER A 64 0.02 -2.72 10.07
C SER A 64 1.16 -2.04 9.33
N GLU A 65 2.16 -2.84 8.95
CA GLU A 65 3.25 -2.40 8.11
C GLU A 65 3.07 -3.00 6.73
N ILE A 66 3.14 -2.15 5.71
CA ILE A 66 2.93 -2.55 4.32
C ILE A 66 4.16 -2.14 3.53
N SER A 67 4.80 -3.10 2.89
CA SER A 67 5.95 -2.88 2.03
C SER A 67 5.58 -3.20 0.59
N ILE A 68 5.72 -2.22 -0.30
CA ILE A 68 5.39 -2.37 -1.71
C ILE A 68 6.64 -2.10 -2.52
N LYS A 69 7.04 -3.10 -3.29
CA LYS A 69 8.20 -3.03 -4.16
C LYS A 69 7.81 -3.41 -5.57
N VAL A 70 7.97 -2.48 -6.50
CA VAL A 70 7.67 -2.73 -7.91
C VAL A 70 8.87 -2.38 -8.76
N GLY A 71 9.08 -3.17 -9.80
CA GLY A 71 10.17 -2.95 -10.74
C GLY A 71 9.78 -1.93 -11.81
N VAL A 72 9.26 -2.38 -12.93
CA VAL A 72 8.81 -1.53 -14.04
C VAL A 72 7.29 -1.59 -14.09
N ALA A 73 6.63 -0.66 -13.39
CA ALA A 73 5.19 -0.80 -13.18
C ALA A 73 4.51 0.53 -12.88
N SER A 74 3.19 0.52 -13.01
CA SER A 74 2.35 1.54 -12.42
C SER A 74 1.47 0.89 -11.34
N ALA A 75 1.36 1.56 -10.20
CA ALA A 75 0.59 1.06 -9.07
C ALA A 75 -0.34 2.15 -8.55
N ASP A 76 -1.59 1.77 -8.32
CA ASP A 76 -2.58 2.62 -7.65
C ASP A 76 -2.85 2.05 -6.28
N ILE A 77 -2.64 2.86 -5.26
CA ILE A 77 -2.85 2.47 -3.87
C ILE A 77 -3.99 3.30 -3.29
N VAL A 78 -4.99 2.63 -2.76
CA VAL A 78 -6.14 3.26 -2.10
C VAL A 78 -6.08 2.92 -0.62
N LEU A 79 -6.07 3.95 0.21
CA LEU A 79 -6.03 3.82 1.66
C LEU A 79 -7.40 4.15 2.28
N PRO A 80 -7.76 3.51 3.39
CA PRO A 80 -9.01 3.82 4.06
C PRO A 80 -8.95 5.17 4.76
N GLU A 81 -10.06 5.90 4.76
CA GLU A 81 -10.18 7.09 5.58
C GLU A 81 -10.35 6.69 7.04
N GLY A 82 -9.93 7.57 7.96
CA GLY A 82 -10.05 7.33 9.38
C GLY A 82 -8.88 6.58 10.01
N VAL A 83 -7.89 6.18 9.22
CA VAL A 83 -6.68 5.51 9.71
C VAL A 83 -5.51 6.46 9.54
N ALA A 84 -4.68 6.58 10.56
CA ALA A 84 -3.46 7.38 10.46
C ALA A 84 -2.41 6.64 9.62
N VAL A 85 -1.67 7.38 8.80
CA VAL A 85 -0.76 6.80 7.83
C VAL A 85 0.58 7.50 7.86
N ARG A 86 1.65 6.71 7.80
CA ARG A 86 2.99 7.20 7.53
C ARG A 86 3.46 6.53 6.24
N ILE A 87 3.89 7.34 5.28
CA ILE A 87 4.36 6.86 3.99
C ILE A 87 5.84 7.17 3.87
N GLU A 88 6.64 6.14 3.66
CA GLU A 88 8.07 6.25 3.39
C GLU A 88 8.34 5.84 1.95
N THR A 89 8.91 6.76 1.19
CA THR A 89 9.26 6.51 -0.21
C THR A 89 10.77 6.57 -0.37
N ASP A 90 11.27 5.96 -1.42
CA ASP A 90 12.66 6.11 -1.82
C ASP A 90 12.78 7.40 -2.65
N GLY A 91 13.14 8.49 -1.98
CA GLY A 91 13.06 9.85 -2.55
C GLY A 91 14.07 10.19 -3.63
N ASP A 92 15.06 9.33 -3.90
CA ASP A 92 16.14 9.61 -4.83
C ASP A 92 15.98 8.96 -6.21
N LYS A 93 14.79 8.51 -6.55
CA LYS A 93 14.58 7.80 -7.81
C LYS A 93 14.33 8.75 -8.98
N TRP A 94 15.19 8.70 -9.95
CA TRP A 94 15.13 9.53 -11.15
C TRP A 94 14.11 9.03 -12.19
N PHE A 95 13.81 7.74 -12.19
CA PHE A 95 12.98 7.10 -13.20
C PHE A 95 11.59 6.76 -12.72
N SER A 96 11.25 7.17 -11.51
CA SER A 96 9.96 6.88 -10.93
C SER A 96 9.32 8.13 -10.34
N SER A 97 8.00 8.09 -10.25
CA SER A 97 7.24 9.13 -9.58
C SER A 97 6.28 8.49 -8.58
N VAL A 98 6.19 9.11 -7.41
CA VAL A 98 5.20 8.74 -6.41
C VAL A 98 4.32 9.95 -6.17
N ASP A 99 3.04 9.83 -6.52
CA ASP A 99 2.07 10.90 -6.34
C ASP A 99 1.17 10.56 -5.16
N ILE A 100 1.17 11.43 -4.17
CA ILE A 100 0.43 11.25 -2.94
C ILE A 100 -0.58 12.37 -2.79
N GLN A 101 -1.80 12.02 -2.43
CA GLN A 101 -2.83 13.00 -2.13
C GLN A 101 -2.49 13.73 -0.83
N LYS A 102 -1.76 14.83 -0.93
CA LYS A 102 -1.08 15.48 0.20
C LYS A 102 -1.97 16.21 1.19
N LYS A 103 -3.25 16.35 0.93
CA LYS A 103 -4.16 17.11 1.80
C LYS A 103 -4.25 16.59 3.23
N ARG A 104 -3.89 15.34 3.44
CA ARG A 104 -4.05 14.66 4.73
C ARG A 104 -2.74 14.39 5.43
N LEU A 105 -1.64 14.65 4.77
CA LEU A 105 -0.31 14.33 5.28
C LEU A 105 0.57 15.55 5.29
N ARG A 106 1.50 15.57 6.23
CA ARG A 106 2.59 16.54 6.24
C ARG A 106 3.89 15.83 5.92
N ARG A 107 4.79 16.54 5.27
CA ARG A 107 6.13 16.04 5.02
C ARG A 107 6.97 16.20 6.28
N VAL A 108 7.53 15.11 6.79
CA VAL A 108 8.38 15.15 7.99
C VAL A 108 9.86 15.02 7.64
N ASP A 109 10.19 14.44 6.50
CA ASP A 109 11.56 14.33 5.98
C ASP A 109 11.49 14.05 4.49
N ASP A 110 12.63 13.96 3.80
CA ASP A 110 12.67 13.61 2.39
C ASP A 110 12.04 12.25 2.16
N GLY A 111 10.99 12.24 1.31
CA GLY A 111 10.28 11.01 1.00
C GLY A 111 9.42 10.44 2.12
N ILE A 112 9.24 11.17 3.22
CA ILE A 112 8.46 10.70 4.36
C ILE A 112 7.30 11.65 4.65
N TYR A 113 6.09 11.10 4.62
CA TYR A 113 4.85 11.83 4.85
C TYR A 113 4.05 11.16 5.95
N GLU A 114 3.38 11.93 6.79
CA GLU A 114 2.74 11.40 7.98
C GLU A 114 1.47 12.16 8.33
N SER A 115 0.45 11.44 8.78
CA SER A 115 -0.75 12.05 9.36
C SER A 115 -0.40 12.80 10.63
N LYS A 116 -1.10 13.88 10.91
CA LYS A 116 -0.82 14.74 12.09
C LYS A 116 -0.90 13.98 13.42
N ASP A 117 -1.79 13.01 13.49
CA ASP A 117 -2.07 12.23 14.70
C ASP A 117 -1.47 10.83 14.67
N TYR A 118 -0.50 10.58 13.80
CA TYR A 118 0.03 9.23 13.56
C TYR A 118 0.52 8.56 14.85
N ASP A 119 1.28 9.27 15.67
CA ASP A 119 1.87 8.68 16.87
C ASP A 119 0.84 8.36 17.96
N GLU A 120 -0.32 9.02 17.93
CA GLU A 120 -1.35 8.89 18.94
C GLU A 120 -2.50 7.98 18.51
N ALA A 121 -2.58 7.65 17.23
CA ALA A 121 -3.69 6.89 16.68
C ALA A 121 -3.59 5.41 17.06
N LYS A 122 -4.73 4.79 17.33
CA LYS A 122 -4.79 3.33 17.58
C LYS A 122 -4.68 2.54 16.29
N ASP A 123 -5.29 3.04 15.23
CA ASP A 123 -5.28 2.37 13.93
C ASP A 123 -4.32 3.11 13.02
N ARG A 124 -3.22 2.45 12.66
CA ARG A 124 -2.13 3.07 11.92
C ARG A 124 -1.61 2.16 10.83
N ILE A 125 -1.19 2.78 9.74
CA ILE A 125 -0.52 2.09 8.63
C ILE A 125 0.85 2.73 8.43
N LEU A 126 1.89 1.90 8.43
CA LEU A 126 3.20 2.29 7.93
C LEU A 126 3.34 1.73 6.52
N LEU A 127 3.39 2.61 5.53
CA LEU A 127 3.46 2.23 4.12
C LEU A 127 4.83 2.58 3.56
N LYS A 128 5.57 1.57 3.16
CA LYS A 128 6.88 1.72 2.52
C LYS A 128 6.75 1.42 1.03
N ILE A 129 7.19 2.33 0.19
CA ILE A 129 7.05 2.22 -1.27
C ILE A 129 8.41 2.33 -1.92
N GLU A 130 8.74 1.33 -2.74
CA GLU A 130 9.94 1.33 -3.55
C GLU A 130 9.56 1.04 -5.01
N VAL A 131 9.93 1.94 -5.91
CA VAL A 131 9.62 1.84 -7.33
C VAL A 131 10.91 1.97 -8.11
N GLY A 132 11.21 1.00 -8.96
CA GLY A 132 12.37 1.07 -9.84
C GLY A 132 12.14 2.05 -10.98
N MET A 133 11.16 1.78 -11.83
CA MET A 133 10.81 2.62 -12.96
C MET A 133 9.31 2.61 -13.14
N GLY A 134 8.67 3.78 -13.20
CA GLY A 134 7.22 3.86 -13.35
C GLY A 134 6.61 4.88 -12.40
N SER A 135 5.37 4.63 -11.97
CA SER A 135 4.65 5.56 -11.13
C SER A 135 3.82 4.83 -10.07
N VAL A 136 3.64 5.50 -8.94
CA VAL A 136 2.75 5.06 -7.87
C VAL A 136 1.86 6.22 -7.46
N ASP A 137 0.56 5.99 -7.46
CA ASP A 137 -0.43 6.96 -7.00
C ASP A 137 -1.04 6.48 -5.69
N VAL A 138 -1.03 7.33 -4.68
CA VAL A 138 -1.59 7.03 -3.37
C VAL A 138 -2.73 7.99 -3.09
N ARG A 139 -3.90 7.46 -2.79
CA ARG A 139 -5.10 8.26 -2.51
C ARG A 139 -5.97 7.58 -1.47
N TRP A 140 -6.90 8.35 -0.91
CA TRP A 140 -7.80 7.88 0.14
C TRP A 140 -9.22 7.81 -0.39
N LYS A 141 -9.94 6.78 0.04
CA LYS A 141 -11.38 6.64 -0.21
C LYS A 141 -12.08 6.14 1.06
N PRO A 142 -13.34 6.53 1.23
CA PRO A 142 -14.11 6.05 2.39
C PRO A 142 -14.39 4.56 2.35
#